data_ea120c05bf061a7db174debdd2362351
#
_entry.id   ea120c05bf061a7db174debdd2362351
#
_cell.length_a   1.000
_cell.length_b   1.000
_cell.length_c   1.000
_cell.angle_alpha   90.00
_cell.angle_beta   90.00
_cell.angle_gamma   90.00
#
_symmetry.space_group_name_H-M   'P 1'
#
loop_
_entity.id
_entity.type
_entity.pdbx_description
1 polymer ?
#
loop_
_entity_poly.entity_id
_entity_poly.type
_entity_poly.pdbx_seq_one_letter_code
_entity_poly.pdbx_strand_id
1 'polypeptide(L)'
;MSIKSSRLNDLYIRLQRRFHPEKDVFVKVSDIAEVLGCTSRNVRLVLPEMADHGWIQWFPASGRGKQSRLVFLRSSEQISQNEIREMLESGRLAEMLTLIEGDTTELENQIYQHLGTVIEGESKIVRVPWYRSLDRLEPWKPQRRTERHLLRQCFSGLTRYDDELKRVVPDLAHHWVKNDTATQWDFYLRSGLKFSDGSPLQASDIEKCLNAMCRSPVFSRIYSGIEKIQVIDRQRLIFTLKTPDIHFADLLSHTSALIYGMNKGKVIFSGHWLVKSHDDFNLVMKVNPWYHGLRPVIDEVNIMRIESDILDMGRIQVFYQGMSSGESEVSQARIERGSCFLVVDGNGRFAEEEDRVFLNHVLQPVDILKNSSHRKKMNLALSVAQGLLPGWYHRILDIVPPIRHKMYRELTLATFEQPELAKHAEGIVSILERYGIKCRVVTRSFQEFFSTPPADIDLWLTNFVLDDANDCSLNNWLQSDPILERCGNGWKKEKSQVAKEIRSGEIACEKALEKLVRQFTFSRWFIPLVYHRVDHEQIRHNSAFSNELGWVNFSDAWFDIR
;
A
#
# COMPACT_ATOMS: atom_id res chain seq x y z
N MET A 1 16.70 -12.60 -21.07
CA MET A 1 16.71 -14.09 -21.14
C MET A 1 15.44 -14.68 -21.75
N SER A 2 14.36 -13.91 -21.96
CA SER A 2 12.99 -14.37 -22.22
C SER A 2 12.68 -14.98 -23.59
N ILE A 3 13.20 -14.45 -24.70
CA ILE A 3 12.92 -14.97 -26.07
C ILE A 3 13.54 -16.35 -26.31
N LYS A 4 14.61 -16.72 -25.63
CA LYS A 4 15.24 -18.04 -25.75
C LYS A 4 14.43 -19.14 -25.02
N SER A 5 13.84 -18.86 -23.87
CA SER A 5 13.06 -19.83 -23.07
C SER A 5 11.77 -20.24 -23.79
N SER A 6 10.99 -19.29 -24.27
CA SER A 6 9.74 -19.57 -25.02
C SER A 6 9.99 -20.45 -26.26
N ARG A 7 11.05 -20.17 -27.02
CA ARG A 7 11.42 -21.00 -28.17
C ARG A 7 11.85 -22.41 -27.77
N LEU A 8 12.52 -22.57 -26.63
CA LEU A 8 12.96 -23.88 -26.16
C LEU A 8 11.75 -24.72 -25.73
N ASN A 9 10.74 -24.10 -25.08
CA ASN A 9 9.49 -24.75 -24.70
C ASN A 9 8.68 -25.22 -25.91
N ASP A 10 8.55 -24.40 -26.97
CA ASP A 10 7.91 -24.80 -28.23
C ASP A 10 8.56 -26.04 -28.84
N LEU A 11 9.89 -26.09 -28.85
CA LEU A 11 10.63 -27.24 -29.35
C LEU A 11 10.41 -28.47 -28.47
N TYR A 12 10.30 -28.29 -27.15
CA TYR A 12 10.00 -29.38 -26.22
C TYR A 12 8.59 -29.95 -26.42
N ILE A 13 7.58 -29.10 -26.57
CA ILE A 13 6.20 -29.51 -26.84
C ILE A 13 6.11 -30.34 -28.11
N ARG A 14 6.83 -29.93 -29.19
CA ARG A 14 6.90 -30.69 -30.44
C ARG A 14 7.52 -32.09 -30.26
N LEU A 15 8.58 -32.17 -29.42
CA LEU A 15 9.19 -33.47 -29.10
C LEU A 15 8.22 -34.38 -28.35
N GLN A 16 7.52 -33.86 -27.35
CA GLN A 16 6.56 -34.65 -26.57
C GLN A 16 5.36 -35.10 -27.38
N ARG A 17 4.81 -34.26 -28.25
CA ARG A 17 3.70 -34.62 -29.15
C ARG A 17 4.06 -35.74 -30.11
N ARG A 18 5.34 -35.84 -30.51
CA ARG A 18 5.80 -36.84 -31.46
C ARG A 18 6.23 -38.14 -30.83
N PHE A 19 6.85 -38.10 -29.66
CA PHE A 19 7.56 -39.24 -29.07
C PHE A 19 6.87 -39.85 -27.84
N HIS A 20 5.71 -39.39 -27.42
CA HIS A 20 4.91 -39.87 -26.28
C HIS A 20 5.73 -40.12 -24.99
N PRO A 21 5.61 -39.29 -23.96
CA PRO A 21 6.56 -39.19 -22.83
C PRO A 21 6.55 -40.36 -21.82
N GLU A 22 5.65 -41.36 -21.99
CA GLU A 22 5.47 -42.42 -20.97
C GLU A 22 6.57 -43.51 -20.98
N LYS A 23 7.49 -43.48 -21.94
CA LYS A 23 8.57 -44.49 -22.06
C LYS A 23 9.90 -43.86 -22.50
N ASP A 24 10.98 -44.53 -22.19
CA ASP A 24 12.32 -44.25 -22.73
C ASP A 24 12.24 -44.34 -24.29
N VAL A 25 12.62 -43.26 -24.93
CA VAL A 25 12.58 -43.16 -26.40
C VAL A 25 13.99 -43.37 -26.96
N PHE A 26 14.10 -44.37 -27.88
CA PHE A 26 15.31 -44.59 -28.64
C PHE A 26 15.13 -43.96 -30.03
N VAL A 27 15.88 -42.89 -30.29
CA VAL A 27 15.65 -42.04 -31.47
C VAL A 27 16.97 -41.60 -32.11
N LYS A 28 16.98 -41.46 -33.45
CA LYS A 28 18.16 -40.87 -34.13
C LYS A 28 18.09 -39.35 -34.08
N VAL A 29 19.27 -38.72 -34.05
CA VAL A 29 19.39 -37.25 -34.07
C VAL A 29 18.74 -36.65 -35.34
N SER A 30 18.73 -37.38 -36.47
CA SER A 30 18.04 -36.99 -37.69
C SER A 30 16.52 -36.86 -37.50
N ASP A 31 15.91 -37.79 -36.79
CA ASP A 31 14.47 -37.83 -36.58
C ASP A 31 14.03 -36.70 -35.61
N ILE A 32 14.85 -36.41 -34.63
CA ILE A 32 14.66 -35.22 -33.75
C ILE A 32 14.78 -33.94 -34.60
N ALA A 33 15.78 -33.84 -35.47
CA ALA A 33 15.97 -32.67 -36.32
C ALA A 33 14.78 -32.41 -37.24
N GLU A 34 14.15 -33.47 -37.77
CA GLU A 34 12.93 -33.40 -38.58
C GLU A 34 11.75 -32.86 -37.74
N VAL A 35 11.50 -33.42 -36.57
CA VAL A 35 10.44 -32.99 -35.64
C VAL A 35 10.61 -31.52 -35.21
N LEU A 36 11.83 -31.13 -34.93
CA LEU A 36 12.12 -29.76 -34.51
C LEU A 36 12.23 -28.75 -35.67
N GLY A 37 12.19 -29.22 -36.93
CA GLY A 37 12.38 -28.36 -38.10
C GLY A 37 13.74 -27.67 -38.14
N CYS A 38 14.80 -28.34 -37.67
CA CYS A 38 16.11 -27.77 -37.53
C CYS A 38 17.25 -28.72 -37.99
N THR A 39 18.49 -28.24 -38.04
CA THR A 39 19.65 -29.06 -38.40
C THR A 39 20.06 -29.99 -37.23
N SER A 40 20.67 -31.15 -37.56
CA SER A 40 21.25 -32.04 -36.54
C SER A 40 22.32 -31.39 -35.69
N ARG A 41 22.94 -30.30 -36.16
CA ARG A 41 23.87 -29.46 -35.39
C ARG A 41 23.11 -28.69 -34.31
N ASN A 42 21.94 -28.14 -34.65
CA ASN A 42 21.12 -27.40 -33.70
C ASN A 42 20.51 -28.30 -32.63
N VAL A 43 20.09 -29.53 -32.98
CA VAL A 43 19.62 -30.56 -32.03
C VAL A 43 20.65 -30.82 -30.93
N ARG A 44 21.95 -30.88 -31.29
CA ARG A 44 23.05 -31.07 -30.33
C ARG A 44 23.29 -29.89 -29.39
N LEU A 45 22.72 -28.72 -29.66
CA LEU A 45 22.75 -27.57 -28.77
C LEU A 45 21.48 -27.52 -27.90
N VAL A 46 20.33 -27.81 -28.50
CA VAL A 46 19.02 -27.71 -27.86
C VAL A 46 18.78 -28.81 -26.83
N LEU A 47 19.15 -30.07 -27.09
CA LEU A 47 18.92 -31.15 -26.15
C LEU A 47 19.74 -31.05 -24.85
N PRO A 48 21.04 -30.67 -24.86
CA PRO A 48 21.75 -30.36 -23.63
C PRO A 48 21.13 -29.20 -22.86
N GLU A 49 20.70 -28.13 -23.55
CA GLU A 49 20.02 -27.00 -22.91
C GLU A 49 18.71 -27.44 -22.20
N MET A 50 17.89 -28.31 -22.83
CA MET A 50 16.72 -28.92 -22.19
C MET A 50 17.10 -29.84 -21.01
N ALA A 51 18.22 -30.53 -21.10
CA ALA A 51 18.73 -31.37 -20.01
C ALA A 51 19.24 -30.55 -18.82
N ASP A 52 19.92 -29.42 -19.09
CA ASP A 52 20.38 -28.48 -18.07
C ASP A 52 19.19 -27.83 -17.31
N HIS A 53 18.06 -27.63 -18.01
CA HIS A 53 16.79 -27.21 -17.40
C HIS A 53 16.05 -28.34 -16.67
N GLY A 54 16.58 -29.58 -16.68
CA GLY A 54 15.97 -30.74 -16.03
C GLY A 54 14.66 -31.18 -16.68
N TRP A 55 14.42 -30.88 -17.95
CA TRP A 55 13.21 -31.30 -18.69
C TRP A 55 13.35 -32.71 -19.27
N ILE A 56 14.59 -33.07 -19.66
CA ILE A 56 14.91 -34.37 -20.24
C ILE A 56 16.20 -34.93 -19.64
N GLN A 57 16.42 -36.24 -19.83
CA GLN A 57 17.76 -36.83 -19.81
C GLN A 57 18.12 -37.26 -21.23
N TRP A 58 19.31 -36.87 -21.68
CA TRP A 58 19.78 -37.18 -23.02
C TRP A 58 21.06 -38.01 -22.95
N PHE A 59 21.03 -39.21 -23.56
CA PHE A 59 22.14 -40.15 -23.64
C PHE A 59 22.52 -40.35 -25.11
N PRO A 60 23.49 -39.56 -25.64
CA PRO A 60 23.87 -39.65 -27.03
C PRO A 60 24.62 -40.97 -27.33
N ALA A 61 24.24 -41.64 -28.42
CA ALA A 61 24.94 -42.81 -28.90
C ALA A 61 26.18 -42.43 -29.72
N SER A 62 27.25 -43.18 -29.57
CA SER A 62 28.48 -43.01 -30.37
C SER A 62 28.36 -43.78 -31.69
N GLY A 63 28.49 -43.07 -32.82
CA GLY A 63 28.51 -43.64 -34.17
C GLY A 63 27.38 -43.17 -35.08
N ARG A 64 27.65 -43.10 -36.43
CA ARG A 64 26.65 -42.73 -37.44
C ARG A 64 25.46 -43.70 -37.48
N GLY A 65 24.24 -43.19 -37.42
CA GLY A 65 23.02 -43.97 -37.56
C GLY A 65 22.54 -44.76 -36.31
N LYS A 66 23.25 -44.66 -35.20
CA LYS A 66 22.82 -45.28 -33.95
C LYS A 66 21.73 -44.44 -33.27
N GLN A 67 20.84 -45.12 -32.56
CA GLN A 67 19.79 -44.47 -31.77
C GLN A 67 20.31 -44.06 -30.41
N SER A 68 20.01 -42.82 -30.03
CA SER A 68 20.27 -42.23 -28.70
C SER A 68 19.03 -42.41 -27.82
N ARG A 69 19.23 -42.43 -26.50
CA ARG A 69 18.13 -42.55 -25.54
C ARG A 69 17.74 -41.14 -25.06
N LEU A 70 16.44 -40.86 -25.16
CA LEU A 70 15.77 -39.66 -24.68
C LEU A 70 14.76 -40.05 -23.62
N VAL A 71 14.85 -39.44 -22.43
CA VAL A 71 13.91 -39.64 -21.33
C VAL A 71 13.30 -38.31 -20.97
N PHE A 72 11.97 -38.23 -21.00
CA PHE A 72 11.23 -37.03 -20.56
C PHE A 72 11.09 -37.07 -19.04
N LEU A 73 11.52 -36.00 -18.35
CA LEU A 73 11.45 -35.87 -16.89
C LEU A 73 10.24 -35.05 -16.41
N ARG A 74 9.69 -34.22 -17.28
CA ARG A 74 8.54 -33.35 -16.97
C ARG A 74 7.51 -33.42 -18.10
N SER A 75 6.24 -33.15 -17.79
CA SER A 75 5.24 -32.95 -18.83
C SER A 75 5.34 -31.55 -19.41
N SER A 76 4.84 -31.34 -20.64
CA SER A 76 4.74 -30.00 -21.23
C SER A 76 3.87 -29.07 -20.39
N GLU A 77 2.82 -29.61 -19.76
CA GLU A 77 1.95 -28.87 -18.83
C GLU A 77 2.73 -28.37 -17.61
N GLN A 78 3.57 -29.23 -17.00
CA GLN A 78 4.42 -28.83 -15.86
C GLN A 78 5.43 -27.73 -16.22
N ILE A 79 5.98 -27.77 -17.43
CA ILE A 79 6.93 -26.75 -17.90
C ILE A 79 6.17 -25.44 -18.17
N SER A 80 5.03 -25.49 -18.85
CA SER A 80 4.19 -24.32 -19.10
C SER A 80 3.70 -23.69 -17.80
N GLN A 81 3.28 -24.47 -16.83
CA GLN A 81 2.89 -23.96 -15.50
C GLN A 81 4.03 -23.28 -14.77
N ASN A 82 5.26 -23.81 -14.86
CA ASN A 82 6.42 -23.16 -14.24
C ASN A 82 6.80 -21.86 -14.95
N GLU A 83 6.73 -21.81 -16.28
CA GLU A 83 6.97 -20.58 -17.04
C GLU A 83 5.92 -19.51 -16.73
N ILE A 84 4.64 -19.90 -16.69
CA ILE A 84 3.53 -19.01 -16.28
C ILE A 84 3.78 -18.47 -14.87
N ARG A 85 4.18 -19.34 -13.95
CA ARG A 85 4.53 -18.93 -12.59
C ARG A 85 5.68 -17.92 -12.55
N GLU A 86 6.77 -18.18 -13.27
CA GLU A 86 7.89 -17.25 -13.35
C GLU A 86 7.49 -15.90 -13.99
N MET A 87 6.60 -15.93 -14.97
CA MET A 87 6.06 -14.71 -15.58
C MET A 87 5.18 -13.93 -14.61
N LEU A 88 4.32 -14.60 -13.85
CA LEU A 88 3.51 -13.98 -12.79
C LEU A 88 4.40 -13.37 -11.71
N GLU A 89 5.38 -14.12 -11.20
CA GLU A 89 6.31 -13.68 -10.16
C GLU A 89 7.21 -12.51 -10.63
N SER A 90 7.49 -12.40 -11.92
CA SER A 90 8.27 -11.31 -12.52
C SER A 90 7.44 -10.18 -13.11
N GLY A 91 6.11 -10.22 -12.98
CA GLY A 91 5.18 -9.20 -13.49
C GLY A 91 5.07 -9.14 -15.04
N ARG A 92 5.52 -10.20 -15.76
CA ARG A 92 5.51 -10.25 -17.23
C ARG A 92 4.17 -10.71 -17.80
N LEU A 93 3.08 -10.04 -17.40
CA LEU A 93 1.72 -10.43 -17.77
C LEU A 93 1.42 -10.26 -19.26
N ALA A 94 2.00 -9.26 -19.91
CA ALA A 94 1.87 -9.06 -21.36
C ALA A 94 2.50 -10.21 -22.17
N GLU A 95 3.65 -10.74 -21.72
CA GLU A 95 4.29 -11.91 -22.32
C GLU A 95 3.42 -13.16 -22.09
N MET A 96 2.83 -13.30 -20.91
CA MET A 96 1.93 -14.39 -20.58
C MET A 96 0.67 -14.37 -21.45
N LEU A 97 0.04 -13.20 -21.65
CA LEU A 97 -1.09 -13.04 -22.59
C LEU A 97 -0.75 -13.50 -24.01
N THR A 98 0.48 -13.22 -24.45
CA THR A 98 0.95 -13.67 -25.78
C THR A 98 1.11 -15.19 -25.80
N LEU A 99 1.56 -15.80 -24.72
CA LEU A 99 1.78 -17.24 -24.61
C LEU A 99 0.47 -18.04 -24.67
N ILE A 100 -0.60 -17.49 -24.08
CA ILE A 100 -1.95 -18.10 -24.07
C ILE A 100 -2.83 -17.60 -25.23
N GLU A 101 -2.22 -17.12 -26.32
CA GLU A 101 -2.90 -16.67 -27.54
C GLU A 101 -3.96 -15.57 -27.33
N GLY A 102 -3.81 -14.77 -26.26
CA GLY A 102 -4.74 -13.70 -25.92
C GLY A 102 -6.01 -14.17 -25.20
N ASP A 103 -6.07 -15.42 -24.75
CA ASP A 103 -7.20 -15.93 -23.96
C ASP A 103 -7.19 -15.33 -22.54
N THR A 104 -8.02 -14.31 -22.35
CA THR A 104 -8.16 -13.62 -21.06
C THR A 104 -8.77 -14.51 -19.97
N THR A 105 -9.62 -15.48 -20.34
CA THR A 105 -10.23 -16.42 -19.39
C THR A 105 -9.18 -17.39 -18.85
N GLU A 106 -8.30 -17.88 -19.71
CA GLU A 106 -7.21 -18.75 -19.29
C GLU A 106 -6.18 -17.96 -18.44
N LEU A 107 -5.90 -16.71 -18.80
CA LEU A 107 -5.07 -15.83 -17.96
C LEU A 107 -5.65 -15.69 -16.55
N GLU A 108 -6.94 -15.38 -16.46
CA GLU A 108 -7.64 -15.26 -15.17
C GLU A 108 -7.52 -16.55 -14.35
N ASN A 109 -7.79 -17.70 -14.96
CA ASN A 109 -7.69 -19.00 -14.30
C ASN A 109 -6.27 -19.27 -13.76
N GLN A 110 -5.25 -18.98 -14.54
CA GLN A 110 -3.85 -19.16 -14.15
C GLN A 110 -3.46 -18.22 -13.00
N ILE A 111 -3.88 -16.97 -13.07
CA ILE A 111 -3.67 -16.01 -11.98
C ILE A 111 -4.39 -16.50 -10.70
N TYR A 112 -5.65 -16.93 -10.80
CA TYR A 112 -6.39 -17.47 -9.65
C TYR A 112 -5.74 -18.69 -9.02
N GLN A 113 -5.24 -19.62 -9.82
CA GLN A 113 -4.53 -20.80 -9.32
C GLN A 113 -3.22 -20.44 -8.60
N HIS A 114 -2.60 -19.33 -9.00
CA HIS A 114 -1.36 -18.87 -8.41
C HIS A 114 -1.57 -18.04 -7.14
N LEU A 115 -2.71 -17.36 -7.02
CA LEU A 115 -3.05 -16.51 -5.87
C LEU A 115 -3.58 -17.31 -4.68
N GLY A 116 -3.63 -16.65 -3.52
CA GLY A 116 -4.15 -17.23 -2.28
C GLY A 116 -3.08 -18.00 -1.51
N THR A 117 -3.51 -19.03 -0.79
CA THR A 117 -2.62 -19.81 0.08
C THR A 117 -2.06 -21.01 -0.65
N VAL A 118 -0.75 -21.15 -0.60
CA VAL A 118 -0.02 -22.25 -1.21
C VAL A 118 0.92 -22.88 -0.16
N ILE A 119 1.00 -24.21 -0.19
CA ILE A 119 1.98 -24.96 0.62
C ILE A 119 3.10 -25.40 -0.31
N GLU A 120 4.30 -24.90 -0.08
CA GLU A 120 5.51 -25.28 -0.82
C GLU A 120 6.47 -26.01 0.13
N GLY A 121 6.51 -27.32 0.03
CA GLY A 121 7.21 -28.15 1.01
C GLY A 121 6.54 -28.06 2.38
N GLU A 122 7.24 -27.49 3.36
CA GLU A 122 6.71 -27.22 4.71
C GLU A 122 6.27 -25.76 4.89
N SER A 123 6.55 -24.88 3.92
CA SER A 123 6.28 -23.44 4.02
C SER A 123 4.86 -23.09 3.58
N LYS A 124 4.16 -22.32 4.40
CA LYS A 124 2.85 -21.76 4.12
C LYS A 124 3.01 -20.34 3.54
N ILE A 125 2.67 -20.19 2.27
CA ILE A 125 2.84 -18.95 1.52
C ILE A 125 1.48 -18.36 1.19
N VAL A 126 1.32 -17.06 1.40
CA VAL A 126 0.16 -16.29 0.95
C VAL A 126 0.56 -15.36 -0.19
N ARG A 127 -0.12 -15.48 -1.32
CA ARG A 127 0.08 -14.61 -2.49
C ARG A 127 -1.11 -13.68 -2.64
N VAL A 128 -0.82 -12.38 -2.57
CA VAL A 128 -1.82 -11.31 -2.60
C VAL A 128 -1.60 -10.45 -3.85
N PRO A 129 -2.60 -10.30 -4.73
CA PRO A 129 -2.49 -9.39 -5.86
C PRO A 129 -2.59 -7.94 -5.39
N TRP A 130 -1.88 -7.04 -6.07
CA TRP A 130 -1.93 -5.61 -5.81
C TRP A 130 -1.88 -4.81 -7.11
N TYR A 131 -2.55 -3.68 -7.19
CA TYR A 131 -2.77 -2.94 -8.44
C TYR A 131 -1.66 -1.94 -8.80
N ARG A 132 -0.71 -1.69 -7.90
CA ARG A 132 0.40 -0.75 -8.09
C ARG A 132 1.69 -1.25 -7.45
N SER A 133 2.80 -0.63 -7.79
CA SER A 133 4.03 -0.81 -7.03
C SER A 133 3.84 -0.31 -5.60
N LEU A 134 4.42 -1.01 -4.65
CA LEU A 134 4.47 -0.58 -3.25
C LEU A 134 5.71 0.30 -3.04
N ASP A 135 5.54 1.38 -2.28
CA ASP A 135 6.67 2.20 -1.84
C ASP A 135 7.53 1.41 -0.84
N ARG A 136 8.81 1.74 -0.72
CA ARG A 136 9.68 1.09 0.26
C ARG A 136 9.18 1.34 1.68
N LEU A 137 9.17 0.28 2.49
CA LEU A 137 8.70 0.32 3.86
C LEU A 137 9.73 1.02 4.77
N GLU A 138 9.63 2.34 4.84
CA GLU A 138 10.56 3.23 5.56
C GLU A 138 9.77 4.08 6.58
N PRO A 139 9.78 3.74 7.88
CA PRO A 139 9.01 4.47 8.91
C PRO A 139 9.29 5.97 9.01
N TRP A 140 10.48 6.40 8.57
CA TRP A 140 10.92 7.80 8.61
C TRP A 140 10.49 8.65 7.41
N LYS A 141 9.71 8.06 6.48
CA LYS A 141 9.15 8.74 5.30
C LYS A 141 7.63 8.78 5.36
N PRO A 142 6.98 9.74 4.69
CA PRO A 142 5.55 9.68 4.44
C PRO A 142 5.20 8.38 3.73
N GLN A 143 4.12 7.75 4.15
CA GLN A 143 3.69 6.45 3.62
C GLN A 143 2.22 6.47 3.26
N ARG A 144 1.87 5.81 2.16
CA ARG A 144 0.49 5.55 1.79
C ARG A 144 -0.14 4.58 2.80
N ARG A 145 -1.46 4.50 2.80
CA ARG A 145 -2.19 3.67 3.75
C ARG A 145 -1.74 2.21 3.76
N THR A 146 -1.59 1.60 2.56
CA THR A 146 -1.13 0.21 2.43
C THR A 146 0.23 0.01 3.08
N GLU A 147 1.18 0.89 2.77
CA GLU A 147 2.52 0.82 3.32
C GLU A 147 2.52 1.05 4.83
N ARG A 148 1.67 1.97 5.36
CA ARG A 148 1.51 2.14 6.82
C ARG A 148 1.02 0.87 7.49
N HIS A 149 0.06 0.17 6.88
CA HIS A 149 -0.41 -1.12 7.37
C HIS A 149 0.73 -2.16 7.37
N LEU A 150 1.49 -2.27 6.28
CA LEU A 150 2.64 -3.18 6.19
C LEU A 150 3.78 -2.80 7.13
N LEU A 151 4.00 -1.50 7.36
CA LEU A 151 4.96 -1.03 8.36
C LEU A 151 4.65 -1.59 9.75
N ARG A 152 3.38 -1.56 10.18
CA ARG A 152 2.96 -2.12 11.49
C ARG A 152 3.15 -3.63 11.58
N GLN A 153 3.25 -4.32 10.47
CA GLN A 153 3.55 -5.75 10.46
C GLN A 153 5.05 -6.04 10.47
N CYS A 154 5.85 -5.16 9.85
CA CYS A 154 7.31 -5.31 9.76
C CYS A 154 8.07 -4.69 10.92
N PHE A 155 7.47 -3.72 11.63
CA PHE A 155 8.12 -3.00 12.72
C PHE A 155 7.20 -2.89 13.92
N SER A 156 7.79 -2.87 15.11
CA SER A 156 7.13 -2.65 16.39
C SER A 156 7.41 -1.25 16.92
N GLY A 157 6.44 -0.69 17.65
CA GLY A 157 6.60 0.55 18.42
C GLY A 157 6.85 0.28 19.91
N LEU A 158 7.03 1.33 20.71
CA LEU A 158 6.96 1.18 22.17
C LEU A 158 5.59 0.67 22.60
N THR A 159 4.57 1.20 21.96
CA THR A 159 3.16 0.86 22.14
C THR A 159 2.53 0.55 20.79
N ARG A 160 1.38 -0.13 20.80
CA ARG A 160 0.53 -0.34 19.62
C ARG A 160 -0.93 -0.02 19.96
N TYR A 161 -1.68 0.45 18.99
CA TYR A 161 -3.13 0.57 19.14
C TYR A 161 -3.80 -0.77 18.89
N ASP A 162 -4.73 -1.13 19.75
CA ASP A 162 -5.52 -2.34 19.65
C ASP A 162 -6.94 -1.98 19.21
N ASP A 163 -7.32 -2.39 18.00
CA ASP A 163 -8.60 -2.03 17.39
C ASP A 163 -9.79 -2.68 18.10
N GLU A 164 -9.62 -3.85 18.72
CA GLU A 164 -10.68 -4.53 19.46
C GLU A 164 -10.90 -3.87 20.83
N LEU A 165 -9.80 -3.61 21.55
CA LEU A 165 -9.85 -2.98 22.87
C LEU A 165 -10.05 -1.45 22.79
N LYS A 166 -9.95 -0.86 21.61
CA LYS A 166 -10.04 0.61 21.36
C LYS A 166 -9.10 1.43 22.26
N ARG A 167 -7.90 0.93 22.49
CA ARG A 167 -6.90 1.59 23.33
C ARG A 167 -5.49 1.18 22.96
N VAL A 168 -4.55 1.98 23.42
CA VAL A 168 -3.13 1.65 23.33
C VAL A 168 -2.76 0.56 24.33
N VAL A 169 -1.98 -0.39 23.84
CA VAL A 169 -1.47 -1.53 24.60
C VAL A 169 0.06 -1.65 24.47
N PRO A 170 0.73 -2.38 25.40
CA PRO A 170 2.15 -2.67 25.30
C PRO A 170 2.56 -3.38 24.00
N ASP A 171 3.73 -2.96 23.44
CA ASP A 171 4.40 -3.68 22.34
C ASP A 171 5.85 -3.96 22.72
N LEU A 172 6.85 -3.18 22.29
CA LEU A 172 8.24 -3.31 22.77
C LEU A 172 8.35 -2.96 24.26
N ALA A 173 7.59 -1.96 24.73
CA ALA A 173 7.45 -1.71 26.14
C ALA A 173 6.58 -2.81 26.79
N HIS A 174 7.05 -3.33 27.92
CA HIS A 174 6.24 -4.18 28.77
C HIS A 174 5.21 -3.37 29.57
N HIS A 175 5.63 -2.21 30.03
CA HIS A 175 4.87 -1.32 30.90
C HIS A 175 5.37 0.12 30.78
N TRP A 176 4.53 1.09 31.16
CA TRP A 176 4.90 2.48 31.34
C TRP A 176 4.13 3.12 32.48
N VAL A 177 4.74 4.15 33.04
CA VAL A 177 4.12 5.00 34.05
C VAL A 177 4.29 6.47 33.66
N LYS A 178 3.39 7.32 34.07
CA LYS A 178 3.51 8.77 33.93
C LYS A 178 3.40 9.45 35.28
N ASN A 179 3.99 10.63 35.43
CA ASN A 179 3.78 11.48 36.57
C ASN A 179 2.37 12.11 36.55
N ASP A 180 1.93 12.69 37.65
CA ASP A 180 0.60 13.29 37.81
C ASP A 180 0.30 14.38 36.79
N THR A 181 1.34 15.14 36.38
CA THR A 181 1.21 16.22 35.41
C THR A 181 1.32 15.75 33.95
N ALA A 182 1.51 14.46 33.69
CA ALA A 182 1.74 13.89 32.34
C ALA A 182 2.85 14.59 31.55
N THR A 183 3.85 15.15 32.25
CA THR A 183 5.05 15.77 31.66
C THR A 183 6.26 14.86 31.65
N GLN A 184 6.21 13.76 32.38
CA GLN A 184 7.26 12.75 32.41
C GLN A 184 6.63 11.36 32.25
N TRP A 185 7.22 10.55 31.34
CA TRP A 185 6.80 9.20 31.02
C TRP A 185 7.99 8.27 31.11
N ASP A 186 7.86 7.17 31.85
CA ASP A 186 8.89 6.17 32.10
C ASP A 186 8.48 4.85 31.49
N PHE A 187 9.25 4.34 30.51
CA PHE A 187 8.96 3.12 29.76
C PHE A 187 9.95 2.02 30.11
N TYR A 188 9.42 0.83 30.35
CA TYR A 188 10.16 -0.40 30.68
C TYR A 188 10.01 -1.39 29.53
N LEU A 189 11.12 -1.73 28.87
CA LEU A 189 11.14 -2.64 27.73
C LEU A 189 11.05 -4.09 28.17
N ARG A 190 10.52 -4.93 27.28
CA ARG A 190 10.58 -6.38 27.44
C ARG A 190 12.02 -6.87 27.46
N SER A 191 12.27 -7.97 28.17
CA SER A 191 13.58 -8.63 28.17
C SER A 191 13.81 -9.36 26.84
N GLY A 192 15.08 -9.43 26.42
CA GLY A 192 15.52 -10.25 25.30
C GLY A 192 15.04 -9.79 23.92
N LEU A 193 14.64 -8.54 23.78
CA LEU A 193 14.25 -7.97 22.49
C LEU A 193 15.40 -8.06 21.47
N LYS A 194 15.06 -8.43 20.24
CA LYS A 194 16.00 -8.56 19.13
C LYS A 194 15.42 -8.00 17.84
N PHE A 195 16.30 -7.53 16.99
CA PHE A 195 15.99 -7.27 15.59
C PHE A 195 15.97 -8.56 14.75
N SER A 196 15.51 -8.46 13.53
CA SER A 196 15.36 -9.59 12.60
C SER A 196 16.68 -10.28 12.22
N ASP A 197 17.82 -9.65 12.43
CA ASP A 197 19.16 -10.25 12.24
C ASP A 197 19.72 -10.90 13.52
N GLY A 198 18.92 -10.93 14.61
CA GLY A 198 19.30 -11.49 15.91
C GLY A 198 20.08 -10.54 16.82
N SER A 199 20.43 -9.34 16.35
CA SER A 199 21.09 -8.32 17.17
C SER A 199 20.17 -7.80 18.27
N PRO A 200 20.69 -7.42 19.45
CA PRO A 200 19.87 -6.89 20.54
C PRO A 200 19.18 -5.58 20.16
N LEU A 201 17.90 -5.44 20.53
CA LEU A 201 17.14 -4.20 20.47
C LEU A 201 17.08 -3.63 21.90
N GLN A 202 17.55 -2.38 22.09
CA GLN A 202 17.72 -1.75 23.39
C GLN A 202 17.11 -0.34 23.42
N ALA A 203 17.00 0.25 24.59
CA ALA A 203 16.49 1.60 24.80
C ALA A 203 17.23 2.67 23.97
N SER A 204 18.54 2.49 23.75
CA SER A 204 19.34 3.40 22.90
C SER A 204 18.94 3.39 21.43
N ASP A 205 18.37 2.29 20.91
CA ASP A 205 17.88 2.21 19.53
C ASP A 205 16.58 2.96 19.37
N ILE A 206 15.71 2.88 20.39
CA ILE A 206 14.47 3.66 20.46
C ILE A 206 14.77 5.14 20.51
N GLU A 207 15.70 5.55 21.38
CA GLU A 207 16.16 6.94 21.47
C GLU A 207 16.65 7.46 20.11
N LYS A 208 17.46 6.69 19.39
CA LYS A 208 17.97 7.07 18.05
C LYS A 208 16.84 7.27 17.05
N CYS A 209 15.88 6.32 16.97
CA CYS A 209 14.75 6.41 16.06
C CYS A 209 13.89 7.64 16.35
N LEU A 210 13.49 7.85 17.60
CA LEU A 210 12.62 8.96 17.97
C LEU A 210 13.33 10.32 17.88
N ASN A 211 14.61 10.41 18.22
CA ASN A 211 15.40 11.61 17.98
C ASN A 211 15.53 11.96 16.49
N ALA A 212 15.55 10.97 15.61
CA ALA A 212 15.49 11.20 14.16
C ALA A 212 14.13 11.80 13.76
N MET A 213 13.03 11.31 14.34
CA MET A 213 11.67 11.84 14.07
C MET A 213 11.49 13.26 14.61
N CYS A 214 12.03 13.57 15.78
CA CYS A 214 12.03 14.95 16.33
C CYS A 214 12.73 15.96 15.41
N ARG A 215 13.65 15.51 14.56
CA ARG A 215 14.39 16.32 13.58
C ARG A 215 13.88 16.18 12.15
N SER A 216 12.90 15.33 11.91
CA SER A 216 12.35 15.07 10.57
C SER A 216 11.63 16.31 10.03
N PRO A 217 11.84 16.70 8.76
CA PRO A 217 11.10 17.80 8.15
C PRO A 217 9.59 17.56 8.13
N VAL A 218 9.16 16.29 8.08
CA VAL A 218 7.75 15.89 8.01
C VAL A 218 7.14 15.68 9.39
N PHE A 219 7.84 14.93 10.26
CA PHE A 219 7.25 14.45 11.52
C PHE A 219 7.63 15.29 12.76
N SER A 220 8.60 16.19 12.68
CA SER A 220 9.06 16.96 13.84
C SER A 220 7.94 17.70 14.58
N ARG A 221 6.88 18.08 13.88
CA ARG A 221 5.75 18.81 14.50
C ARG A 221 4.97 17.96 15.48
N ILE A 222 4.70 16.69 15.17
CA ILE A 222 3.98 15.79 16.07
C ILE A 222 4.81 15.42 17.30
N TYR A 223 6.14 15.39 17.15
CA TYR A 223 7.09 15.13 18.23
C TYR A 223 7.63 16.40 18.92
N SER A 224 7.15 17.58 18.55
CA SER A 224 7.62 18.88 19.07
C SER A 224 7.42 19.05 20.58
N GLY A 225 6.50 18.27 21.18
CA GLY A 225 6.26 18.21 22.62
C GLY A 225 7.37 17.52 23.41
N ILE A 226 8.20 16.70 22.77
CA ILE A 226 9.33 16.04 23.45
C ILE A 226 10.43 17.08 23.73
N GLU A 227 10.80 17.20 24.98
CA GLU A 227 11.93 18.01 25.41
C GLU A 227 13.22 17.19 25.46
N LYS A 228 13.14 16.01 26.09
CA LYS A 228 14.29 15.12 26.28
C LYS A 228 13.87 13.65 26.26
N ILE A 229 14.71 12.82 25.66
CA ILE A 229 14.69 11.36 25.79
C ILE A 229 15.95 10.97 26.54
N GLN A 230 15.83 10.21 27.63
CA GLN A 230 16.93 9.80 28.46
C GLN A 230 16.95 8.29 28.63
N VAL A 231 17.98 7.65 28.14
CA VAL A 231 18.24 6.22 28.37
C VAL A 231 18.82 6.06 29.78
N ILE A 232 18.17 5.27 30.62
CA ILE A 232 18.60 4.96 32.00
C ILE A 232 19.48 3.72 32.00
N ASP A 233 19.00 2.68 31.30
CA ASP A 233 19.72 1.44 31.08
C ASP A 233 19.26 0.77 29.77
N ARG A 234 19.63 -0.49 29.52
CA ARG A 234 19.30 -1.20 28.28
C ARG A 234 17.80 -1.39 28.06
N GLN A 235 16.99 -1.37 29.14
CA GLN A 235 15.56 -1.69 29.11
C GLN A 235 14.68 -0.55 29.59
N ARG A 236 15.25 0.62 29.97
CA ARG A 236 14.50 1.72 30.56
C ARG A 236 14.86 3.05 29.92
N LEU A 237 13.83 3.81 29.57
CA LEU A 237 13.99 5.17 29.05
C LEU A 237 12.90 6.09 29.59
N ILE A 238 13.27 7.35 29.82
CA ILE A 238 12.39 8.39 30.33
C ILE A 238 12.23 9.48 29.27
N PHE A 239 10.98 9.87 29.02
CA PHE A 239 10.63 11.03 28.22
C PHE A 239 10.26 12.18 29.14
N THR A 240 10.84 13.34 28.88
CA THR A 240 10.40 14.62 29.46
C THR A 240 9.71 15.42 28.37
N LEU A 241 8.52 15.92 28.65
CA LEU A 241 7.69 16.69 27.73
C LEU A 241 7.67 18.16 28.14
N LYS A 242 7.65 19.07 27.16
CA LYS A 242 7.57 20.54 27.38
C LYS A 242 6.23 20.97 27.97
N THR A 243 5.16 20.22 27.68
CA THR A 243 3.79 20.48 28.15
C THR A 243 3.14 19.16 28.49
N PRO A 244 2.11 19.17 29.38
CA PRO A 244 1.34 17.95 29.66
C PRO A 244 0.82 17.28 28.38
N ASP A 245 0.92 15.95 28.32
CA ASP A 245 0.35 15.17 27.23
C ASP A 245 -0.13 13.82 27.79
N ILE A 246 -1.45 13.69 28.01
CA ILE A 246 -2.06 12.45 28.51
C ILE A 246 -2.15 11.36 27.44
N HIS A 247 -2.00 11.73 26.14
CA HIS A 247 -2.05 10.86 24.96
C HIS A 247 -0.66 10.52 24.42
N PHE A 248 0.40 10.76 25.17
CA PHE A 248 1.76 10.52 24.69
C PHE A 248 2.02 9.05 24.31
N ALA A 249 1.43 8.10 25.04
CA ALA A 249 1.51 6.69 24.66
C ALA A 249 0.81 6.38 23.33
N ASP A 250 -0.28 7.09 23.00
CA ASP A 250 -0.94 7.00 21.69
C ASP A 250 -0.04 7.52 20.57
N LEU A 251 0.68 8.63 20.80
CA LEU A 251 1.66 9.14 19.85
C LEU A 251 2.75 8.10 19.53
N LEU A 252 3.18 7.33 20.52
CA LEU A 252 4.22 6.31 20.37
C LEU A 252 3.71 5.03 19.66
N SER A 253 2.40 4.90 19.38
CA SER A 253 1.83 3.88 18.50
C SER A 253 1.75 4.30 17.03
N HIS A 254 2.08 5.56 16.72
CA HIS A 254 2.07 6.07 15.35
C HIS A 254 3.13 5.39 14.48
N THR A 255 2.87 5.23 13.17
CA THR A 255 3.77 4.54 12.25
C THR A 255 5.16 5.17 12.13
N SER A 256 5.30 6.48 12.35
CA SER A 256 6.61 7.13 12.40
C SER A 256 7.38 6.90 13.71
N ALA A 257 6.72 6.35 14.76
CA ALA A 257 7.38 5.94 16.01
C ALA A 257 7.83 4.48 16.01
N LEU A 258 7.67 3.77 14.91
CA LEU A 258 8.11 2.38 14.76
C LEU A 258 9.64 2.28 14.78
N ILE A 259 10.12 1.25 15.46
CA ILE A 259 11.55 1.09 15.74
C ILE A 259 12.20 0.20 14.68
N TYR A 260 13.27 0.70 14.13
CA TYR A 260 14.08 0.01 13.13
C TYR A 260 15.57 0.06 13.51
N GLY A 261 16.31 -0.90 13.04
CA GLY A 261 17.77 -0.86 13.11
C GLY A 261 18.38 -0.69 11.71
N MET A 262 19.68 -0.42 11.69
CA MET A 262 20.48 -0.35 10.45
C MET A 262 21.73 -1.22 10.61
N ASN A 263 21.92 -2.14 9.67
CA ASN A 263 23.12 -2.98 9.61
C ASN A 263 23.72 -2.91 8.20
N LYS A 264 24.94 -2.40 8.08
CA LYS A 264 25.65 -2.21 6.78
C LYS A 264 24.80 -1.52 5.71
N GLY A 265 24.04 -0.48 6.11
CA GLY A 265 23.16 0.27 5.20
C GLY A 265 21.84 -0.43 4.85
N LYS A 266 21.56 -1.60 5.43
CA LYS A 266 20.29 -2.30 5.27
C LYS A 266 19.42 -2.12 6.50
N VAL A 267 18.13 -1.95 6.28
CA VAL A 267 17.12 -1.90 7.35
C VAL A 267 16.98 -3.28 7.99
N ILE A 268 16.96 -3.32 9.31
CA ILE A 268 16.61 -4.50 10.10
C ILE A 268 15.32 -4.24 10.86
N PHE A 269 14.47 -5.26 10.91
CA PHE A 269 13.07 -5.20 11.30
C PHE A 269 12.89 -5.59 12.77
N SER A 270 11.84 -5.05 13.40
CA SER A 270 11.50 -5.34 14.80
C SER A 270 10.14 -6.02 14.98
N GLY A 271 9.32 -6.09 13.90
CA GLY A 271 7.97 -6.66 13.90
C GLY A 271 7.91 -8.15 13.57
N HIS A 272 6.69 -8.64 13.29
CA HIS A 272 6.42 -10.04 12.95
C HIS A 272 7.09 -10.49 11.65
N TRP A 273 7.26 -9.57 10.70
CA TRP A 273 7.72 -9.83 9.35
C TRP A 273 9.01 -9.08 9.05
N LEU A 274 9.85 -9.67 8.22
CA LEU A 274 11.00 -9.01 7.59
C LEU A 274 10.82 -9.00 6.07
N VAL A 275 11.27 -7.95 5.42
CA VAL A 275 11.27 -7.87 3.96
C VAL A 275 12.46 -8.65 3.42
N LYS A 276 12.17 -9.73 2.65
CA LYS A 276 13.16 -10.55 1.96
C LYS A 276 13.60 -9.93 0.65
N SER A 277 12.64 -9.47 -0.15
CA SER A 277 12.86 -8.75 -1.41
C SER A 277 11.74 -7.73 -1.65
N HIS A 278 12.09 -6.64 -2.33
CA HIS A 278 11.15 -5.59 -2.69
C HIS A 278 11.63 -4.92 -3.99
N ASP A 279 10.85 -5.08 -5.03
CA ASP A 279 11.05 -4.46 -6.34
C ASP A 279 9.72 -3.85 -6.86
N ASP A 280 9.68 -3.44 -8.12
CA ASP A 280 8.51 -2.79 -8.71
C ASP A 280 7.30 -3.74 -8.89
N PHE A 281 7.53 -5.04 -8.85
CA PHE A 281 6.51 -6.07 -9.12
C PHE A 281 6.13 -6.86 -7.88
N ASN A 282 7.05 -7.05 -6.94
CA ASN A 282 6.85 -7.92 -5.80
C ASN A 282 7.39 -7.33 -4.50
N LEU A 283 6.62 -7.54 -3.43
CA LEU A 283 7.08 -7.43 -2.06
C LEU A 283 6.97 -8.81 -1.40
N VAL A 284 8.10 -9.41 -1.04
CA VAL A 284 8.15 -10.68 -0.33
C VAL A 284 8.54 -10.45 1.12
N MET A 285 7.64 -10.82 2.03
CA MET A 285 7.87 -10.77 3.47
C MET A 285 7.98 -12.18 4.04
N LYS A 286 8.92 -12.39 4.96
CA LYS A 286 9.09 -13.63 5.72
C LYS A 286 8.88 -13.41 7.20
N VAL A 287 8.49 -14.46 7.90
CA VAL A 287 8.37 -14.42 9.36
C VAL A 287 9.72 -14.06 9.98
N ASN A 288 9.68 -13.12 10.92
CA ASN A 288 10.83 -12.78 11.75
C ASN A 288 11.00 -13.82 12.88
N PRO A 289 12.06 -14.63 12.86
CA PRO A 289 12.26 -15.68 13.87
C PRO A 289 12.56 -15.12 15.27
N TRP A 290 12.90 -13.84 15.37
CA TRP A 290 13.28 -13.16 16.60
C TRP A 290 12.19 -12.24 17.16
N TYR A 291 10.98 -12.25 16.56
CA TYR A 291 9.89 -11.46 17.07
C TYR A 291 9.53 -11.83 18.51
N HIS A 292 9.27 -10.84 19.34
CA HIS A 292 9.05 -10.98 20.77
C HIS A 292 7.64 -11.44 21.17
N GLY A 293 6.70 -11.49 20.23
CA GLY A 293 5.31 -11.89 20.44
C GLY A 293 4.97 -13.24 19.80
N LEU A 294 3.69 -13.46 19.53
CA LEU A 294 3.19 -14.67 18.89
C LEU A 294 3.71 -14.77 17.45
N ARG A 295 4.18 -15.94 17.09
CA ARG A 295 4.66 -16.20 15.74
C ARG A 295 3.46 -16.44 14.80
N PRO A 296 3.43 -15.81 13.61
CA PRO A 296 2.43 -16.12 12.60
C PRO A 296 2.43 -17.59 12.17
N VAL A 297 1.27 -18.09 11.75
CA VAL A 297 1.12 -19.44 11.17
C VAL A 297 1.61 -19.49 9.73
N ILE A 298 1.59 -18.34 9.05
CA ILE A 298 2.09 -18.13 7.68
C ILE A 298 3.60 -17.91 7.74
N ASP A 299 4.36 -18.52 6.84
CA ASP A 299 5.81 -18.38 6.77
C ASP A 299 6.28 -17.30 5.82
N GLU A 300 5.52 -17.05 4.74
CA GLU A 300 5.87 -16.05 3.72
C GLU A 300 4.59 -15.39 3.15
N VAL A 301 4.65 -14.08 2.93
CA VAL A 301 3.63 -13.30 2.22
C VAL A 301 4.28 -12.69 0.99
N ASN A 302 3.70 -12.93 -0.17
CA ASN A 302 4.13 -12.36 -1.43
C ASN A 302 3.02 -11.45 -1.98
N ILE A 303 3.26 -10.14 -2.03
CA ILE A 303 2.34 -9.15 -2.60
C ILE A 303 2.84 -8.85 -4.01
N MET A 304 2.01 -9.21 -5.00
CA MET A 304 2.37 -9.18 -6.42
C MET A 304 1.60 -8.08 -7.14
N ARG A 305 2.32 -7.22 -7.88
CA ARG A 305 1.68 -6.23 -8.73
C ARG A 305 1.05 -6.89 -9.94
N ILE A 306 -0.24 -6.65 -10.13
CA ILE A 306 -1.00 -7.02 -11.33
C ILE A 306 -1.48 -5.72 -11.99
N GLU A 307 -1.25 -5.57 -13.29
CA GLU A 307 -1.63 -4.36 -14.01
C GLU A 307 -3.15 -4.14 -13.96
N SER A 308 -3.56 -2.88 -13.79
CA SER A 308 -4.98 -2.52 -13.60
C SER A 308 -5.87 -2.95 -14.76
N ASP A 309 -5.34 -2.93 -15.99
CA ASP A 309 -6.10 -3.33 -17.18
C ASP A 309 -6.49 -4.83 -17.15
N ILE A 310 -5.62 -5.67 -16.59
CA ILE A 310 -5.88 -7.11 -16.41
C ILE A 310 -6.88 -7.32 -15.27
N LEU A 311 -6.78 -6.56 -14.21
CA LEU A 311 -7.74 -6.57 -13.11
C LEU A 311 -9.12 -6.07 -13.55
N ASP A 312 -9.15 -5.13 -14.50
CA ASP A 312 -10.37 -4.53 -15.05
C ASP A 312 -11.07 -5.46 -16.07
N MET A 313 -10.35 -6.44 -16.67
CA MET A 313 -10.91 -7.35 -17.67
C MET A 313 -11.92 -8.33 -17.10
N GLY A 314 -11.99 -8.49 -15.78
CA GLY A 314 -13.11 -9.25 -15.30
C GLY A 314 -12.95 -9.85 -13.94
N ARG A 315 -12.68 -10.46 -13.20
CA ARG A 315 -13.02 -11.25 -12.00
C ARG A 315 -11.89 -11.40 -10.99
N ILE A 316 -10.69 -10.90 -11.29
CA ILE A 316 -9.59 -10.96 -10.33
C ILE A 316 -9.88 -9.95 -9.25
N GLN A 317 -10.48 -10.46 -8.19
CA GLN A 317 -10.76 -9.70 -6.98
C GLN A 317 -9.43 -9.46 -6.28
N VAL A 318 -8.86 -8.32 -6.56
CA VAL A 318 -7.76 -7.80 -5.75
C VAL A 318 -8.31 -7.53 -4.36
N PHE A 319 -7.49 -7.63 -3.33
CA PHE A 319 -7.76 -6.96 -2.06
C PHE A 319 -7.69 -5.43 -2.27
N TYR A 320 -8.50 -4.97 -3.21
CA TYR A 320 -8.59 -3.57 -3.58
C TYR A 320 -9.78 -2.98 -2.85
N GLN A 321 -9.50 -2.04 -2.02
CA GLN A 321 -10.51 -1.24 -1.38
C GLN A 321 -11.22 -0.40 -2.45
N GLY A 322 -12.44 -0.75 -2.81
CA GLY A 322 -13.33 0.13 -3.52
C GLY A 322 -13.76 -0.23 -4.93
N MET A 323 -13.35 -1.36 -5.50
CA MET A 323 -13.83 -1.76 -6.84
C MET A 323 -14.28 -3.21 -6.86
N SER A 324 -15.55 -3.47 -6.57
CA SER A 324 -16.15 -4.75 -6.93
C SER A 324 -16.72 -4.66 -8.35
N SER A 325 -16.35 -5.59 -9.22
CA SER A 325 -16.89 -5.71 -10.58
C SER A 325 -18.09 -6.65 -10.66
N GLY A 326 -18.68 -7.05 -9.56
CA GLY A 326 -19.82 -7.97 -9.49
C GLY A 326 -21.04 -7.34 -8.84
N GLU A 327 -22.23 -7.77 -9.25
CA GLU A 327 -23.53 -7.49 -8.61
C GLU A 327 -23.62 -8.16 -7.22
N SER A 328 -22.65 -7.93 -6.33
CA SER A 328 -22.79 -8.33 -4.93
C SER A 328 -23.75 -7.41 -4.23
N GLU A 329 -24.61 -7.95 -3.39
CA GLU A 329 -25.59 -7.18 -2.63
C GLU A 329 -24.91 -6.03 -1.89
N VAL A 330 -25.27 -4.81 -2.27
CA VAL A 330 -24.78 -3.52 -1.74
C VAL A 330 -24.93 -3.38 -0.21
N SER A 331 -25.56 -4.36 0.44
CA SER A 331 -25.95 -4.32 1.84
C SER A 331 -24.82 -4.40 2.88
N GLN A 332 -23.59 -4.78 2.49
CA GLN A 332 -22.47 -4.96 3.42
C GLN A 332 -21.24 -4.08 3.15
N ALA A 333 -21.29 -3.21 2.14
CA ALA A 333 -20.19 -2.30 1.86
C ALA A 333 -20.01 -1.27 2.98
N ARG A 334 -18.82 -1.22 3.58
CA ARG A 334 -18.45 -0.18 4.56
C ARG A 334 -17.85 1.02 3.85
N ILE A 335 -18.05 2.20 4.41
CA ILE A 335 -17.41 3.44 3.96
C ILE A 335 -16.09 3.58 4.72
N GLU A 336 -14.99 3.86 4.00
CA GLU A 336 -13.70 4.14 4.62
C GLU A 336 -13.76 5.34 5.57
N ARG A 337 -13.01 5.30 6.66
CA ARG A 337 -12.85 6.44 7.59
C ARG A 337 -11.88 7.47 7.00
N GLY A 338 -12.33 8.22 6.02
CA GLY A 338 -11.56 9.24 5.31
C GLY A 338 -12.30 9.74 4.09
N SER A 339 -11.70 10.65 3.34
CA SER A 339 -12.24 11.19 2.10
C SER A 339 -11.15 11.60 1.12
N CYS A 340 -11.51 11.69 -0.15
CA CYS A 340 -10.80 12.48 -1.14
C CYS A 340 -11.33 13.92 -1.07
N PHE A 341 -10.44 14.90 -1.15
CA PHE A 341 -10.78 16.31 -0.97
C PHE A 341 -9.83 17.25 -1.73
N LEU A 342 -10.29 18.49 -1.90
CA LEU A 342 -9.47 19.60 -2.35
C LEU A 342 -9.10 20.50 -1.18
N VAL A 343 -7.84 20.96 -1.15
CA VAL A 343 -7.40 22.08 -0.33
C VAL A 343 -7.14 23.28 -1.25
N VAL A 344 -7.70 24.44 -0.88
CA VAL A 344 -7.48 25.69 -1.58
C VAL A 344 -6.29 26.41 -0.94
N ASP A 345 -5.29 26.85 -1.73
CA ASP A 345 -4.11 27.52 -1.20
C ASP A 345 -4.46 28.92 -0.66
N GLY A 346 -4.28 29.08 0.64
CA GLY A 346 -4.59 30.31 1.35
C GLY A 346 -3.48 31.35 1.35
N ASN A 347 -2.30 31.00 0.87
CA ASN A 347 -1.17 31.92 0.78
C ASN A 347 -1.11 32.65 -0.57
N GLY A 348 -2.06 32.36 -1.46
CA GLY A 348 -2.10 32.85 -2.84
C GLY A 348 -3.34 33.66 -3.18
N ARG A 349 -3.93 33.35 -4.34
CA ARG A 349 -5.00 34.11 -4.98
C ARG A 349 -6.34 34.01 -4.27
N PHE A 350 -6.52 32.99 -3.42
CA PHE A 350 -7.80 32.64 -2.78
C PHE A 350 -7.86 33.07 -1.31
N ALA A 351 -7.18 34.15 -0.95
CA ALA A 351 -7.25 34.72 0.39
C ALA A 351 -8.67 35.23 0.75
N GLU A 352 -9.38 35.78 -0.25
CA GLU A 352 -10.76 36.27 -0.08
C GLU A 352 -11.76 35.10 -0.07
N GLU A 353 -12.81 35.24 0.74
CA GLU A 353 -13.83 34.20 0.91
C GLU A 353 -14.68 34.02 -0.35
N GLU A 354 -14.99 35.09 -1.04
CA GLU A 354 -15.80 35.09 -2.26
C GLU A 354 -15.19 34.24 -3.36
N ASP A 355 -13.87 34.25 -3.50
CA ASP A 355 -13.15 33.42 -4.47
C ASP A 355 -13.26 31.93 -4.11
N ARG A 356 -13.23 31.60 -2.82
CA ARG A 356 -13.41 30.22 -2.34
C ARG A 356 -14.85 29.73 -2.46
N VAL A 357 -15.83 30.63 -2.23
CA VAL A 357 -17.26 30.37 -2.49
C VAL A 357 -17.48 30.02 -3.95
N PHE A 358 -16.85 30.77 -4.87
CA PHE A 358 -16.91 30.46 -6.31
C PHE A 358 -16.36 29.05 -6.60
N LEU A 359 -15.17 28.72 -6.09
CA LEU A 359 -14.60 27.37 -6.29
C LEU A 359 -15.50 26.26 -5.74
N ASN A 360 -16.03 26.44 -4.52
CA ASN A 360 -16.91 25.45 -3.90
C ASN A 360 -18.23 25.29 -4.67
N HIS A 361 -18.75 26.37 -5.27
CA HIS A 361 -19.95 26.35 -6.11
C HIS A 361 -19.71 25.57 -7.41
N VAL A 362 -18.60 25.81 -8.11
CA VAL A 362 -18.34 25.18 -9.41
C VAL A 362 -17.79 23.76 -9.29
N LEU A 363 -17.01 23.46 -8.25
CA LEU A 363 -16.37 22.16 -8.05
C LEU A 363 -17.24 21.21 -7.22
N GLN A 364 -18.49 20.98 -7.70
CA GLN A 364 -19.37 20.03 -7.01
C GLN A 364 -18.94 18.58 -7.28
N PRO A 365 -18.85 17.73 -6.24
CA PRO A 365 -18.40 16.33 -6.39
C PRO A 365 -19.18 15.53 -7.42
N VAL A 366 -20.50 15.71 -7.46
CA VAL A 366 -21.36 15.03 -8.44
C VAL A 366 -20.96 15.38 -9.87
N ASP A 367 -20.61 16.65 -10.12
CA ASP A 367 -20.21 17.11 -11.45
C ASP A 367 -18.79 16.66 -11.78
N ILE A 368 -17.88 16.64 -10.81
CA ILE A 368 -16.54 16.07 -10.98
C ILE A 368 -16.65 14.59 -11.37
N LEU A 369 -17.44 13.80 -10.67
CA LEU A 369 -17.65 12.38 -10.97
C LEU A 369 -18.29 12.15 -12.34
N LYS A 370 -19.26 12.99 -12.73
CA LYS A 370 -19.91 12.89 -14.05
C LYS A 370 -18.96 13.20 -15.21
N ASN A 371 -17.94 14.00 -15.00
CA ASN A 371 -17.00 14.44 -16.04
C ASN A 371 -15.69 13.67 -16.04
N SER A 372 -15.55 12.67 -15.18
CA SER A 372 -14.38 11.77 -15.18
C SER A 372 -14.52 10.66 -16.23
N SER A 373 -13.42 10.24 -16.83
CA SER A 373 -13.36 9.27 -17.94
C SER A 373 -13.91 7.88 -17.61
N HIS A 374 -14.07 7.51 -16.33
CA HIS A 374 -14.49 6.18 -15.88
C HIS A 374 -15.84 6.17 -15.15
N ARG A 375 -16.78 6.98 -15.62
CA ARG A 375 -18.10 7.19 -15.01
C ARG A 375 -18.84 5.91 -14.56
N LYS A 376 -18.83 4.85 -15.38
CA LYS A 376 -19.60 3.62 -15.08
C LYS A 376 -18.98 2.79 -13.94
N LYS A 377 -17.66 2.73 -13.82
CA LYS A 377 -16.95 1.91 -12.82
C LYS A 377 -16.86 2.60 -11.45
N MET A 378 -16.82 3.93 -11.40
CA MET A 378 -16.73 4.69 -10.16
C MET A 378 -18.03 4.76 -9.36
N ASN A 379 -19.18 4.59 -10.01
CA ASN A 379 -20.50 4.81 -9.37
C ASN A 379 -20.84 3.81 -8.26
N LEU A 380 -20.24 2.62 -8.24
CA LEU A 380 -20.53 1.57 -7.25
C LEU A 380 -19.63 1.69 -6.00
N ALA A 381 -18.42 2.20 -6.15
CA ALA A 381 -17.41 2.24 -5.08
C ALA A 381 -17.32 3.57 -4.33
N LEU A 382 -18.01 4.62 -4.78
CA LEU A 382 -17.88 5.97 -4.27
C LEU A 382 -19.21 6.52 -3.76
N SER A 383 -19.16 7.33 -2.71
CA SER A 383 -20.26 8.18 -2.28
C SER A 383 -19.79 9.62 -2.06
N VAL A 384 -20.69 10.59 -2.26
CA VAL A 384 -20.37 12.01 -2.08
C VAL A 384 -20.03 12.28 -0.62
N ALA A 385 -18.84 12.85 -0.40
CA ALA A 385 -18.40 13.20 0.94
C ALA A 385 -19.11 14.45 1.46
N GLN A 386 -19.59 14.36 2.70
CA GLN A 386 -20.21 15.49 3.40
C GLN A 386 -19.24 16.16 4.40
N GLY A 387 -18.09 15.57 4.63
CA GLY A 387 -17.02 16.05 5.51
C GLY A 387 -15.75 15.26 5.32
N LEU A 388 -14.77 15.41 6.20
CA LEU A 388 -13.52 14.66 6.18
C LEU A 388 -13.75 13.17 6.49
N LEU A 389 -14.58 12.89 7.48
CA LEU A 389 -14.93 11.53 7.89
C LEU A 389 -16.41 11.24 7.64
N PRO A 390 -16.79 9.98 7.38
CA PRO A 390 -18.20 9.57 7.39
C PRO A 390 -18.87 9.92 8.71
N GLY A 391 -20.10 10.45 8.63
CA GLY A 391 -20.82 10.94 9.79
C GLY A 391 -20.58 12.43 10.12
N TRP A 392 -19.56 13.04 9.57
CA TRP A 392 -19.29 14.47 9.69
C TRP A 392 -19.96 15.24 8.55
N TYR A 393 -21.04 15.96 8.87
CA TYR A 393 -21.89 16.67 7.88
C TYR A 393 -21.54 18.17 7.86
N HIS A 394 -20.39 18.51 7.30
CA HIS A 394 -19.85 19.88 7.33
C HIS A 394 -19.94 20.60 5.99
N ARG A 395 -20.35 19.90 4.93
CA ARG A 395 -20.37 20.47 3.59
C ARG A 395 -21.38 21.59 3.47
N ILE A 396 -20.96 22.70 2.87
CA ILE A 396 -21.82 23.81 2.49
C ILE A 396 -22.17 23.67 1.01
N LEU A 397 -23.45 23.78 0.71
CA LEU A 397 -23.95 23.90 -0.66
C LEU A 397 -24.15 25.40 -0.96
N ASP A 398 -23.25 25.99 -1.72
CA ASP A 398 -23.42 27.36 -2.25
C ASP A 398 -24.38 27.31 -3.43
N ILE A 399 -25.70 27.38 -3.15
CA ILE A 399 -26.77 27.20 -4.14
C ILE A 399 -26.87 28.43 -5.08
N VAL A 400 -26.59 29.62 -4.53
CA VAL A 400 -26.64 30.85 -5.30
C VAL A 400 -25.30 31.03 -6.03
N PRO A 401 -25.30 31.19 -7.37
CA PRO A 401 -24.08 31.45 -8.10
C PRO A 401 -23.39 32.69 -7.54
N PRO A 402 -22.14 32.61 -7.07
CA PRO A 402 -21.45 33.78 -6.56
C PRO A 402 -21.18 34.77 -7.68
N ILE A 403 -21.23 36.05 -7.37
CA ILE A 403 -20.78 37.10 -8.29
C ILE A 403 -19.27 36.93 -8.45
N ARG A 404 -18.83 36.75 -9.68
CA ARG A 404 -17.43 36.53 -10.00
C ARG A 404 -16.66 37.85 -9.89
N HIS A 405 -15.93 38.05 -8.80
CA HIS A 405 -15.18 39.29 -8.57
C HIS A 405 -13.85 39.32 -9.33
N LYS A 406 -13.20 38.18 -9.53
CA LYS A 406 -11.95 38.05 -10.28
C LYS A 406 -12.06 37.07 -11.42
N MET A 407 -11.49 37.43 -12.57
CA MET A 407 -11.38 36.56 -13.74
C MET A 407 -10.06 35.79 -13.66
N TYR A 408 -10.09 34.53 -13.15
CA TYR A 408 -8.95 33.63 -13.26
C TYR A 408 -8.89 33.08 -14.69
N ARG A 409 -7.75 33.26 -15.38
CA ARG A 409 -7.52 32.67 -16.70
C ARG A 409 -6.90 31.26 -16.60
N GLU A 410 -6.07 31.05 -15.58
CA GLU A 410 -5.35 29.80 -15.38
C GLU A 410 -5.21 29.51 -13.90
N LEU A 411 -5.42 28.22 -13.52
CA LEU A 411 -5.18 27.66 -12.19
C LEU A 411 -4.22 26.48 -12.27
N THR A 412 -3.50 26.23 -11.17
CA THR A 412 -2.63 25.07 -11.03
C THR A 412 -3.19 24.13 -9.97
N LEU A 413 -3.44 22.88 -10.37
CA LEU A 413 -3.89 21.79 -9.53
C LEU A 413 -2.75 20.82 -9.29
N ALA A 414 -2.33 20.62 -8.04
CA ALA A 414 -1.36 19.60 -7.69
C ALA A 414 -2.03 18.33 -7.15
N THR A 415 -1.49 17.19 -7.51
CA THR A 415 -1.88 15.88 -7.01
C THR A 415 -0.70 14.91 -7.03
N PHE A 416 -0.86 13.71 -6.48
CA PHE A 416 0.15 12.67 -6.56
C PHE A 416 -0.31 11.46 -7.38
N GLU A 417 0.64 10.62 -7.77
CA GLU A 417 0.42 9.43 -8.59
C GLU A 417 -0.54 8.44 -7.91
N GLN A 418 -1.80 8.54 -8.26
CA GLN A 418 -2.85 7.61 -7.85
C GLN A 418 -3.96 7.62 -8.91
N PRO A 419 -4.37 6.45 -9.44
CA PRO A 419 -5.34 6.37 -10.53
C PRO A 419 -6.66 7.10 -10.26
N GLU A 420 -7.17 7.01 -9.04
CA GLU A 420 -8.43 7.65 -8.64
C GLU A 420 -8.31 9.18 -8.64
N LEU A 421 -7.20 9.71 -8.12
CA LEU A 421 -6.95 11.15 -8.08
C LEU A 421 -6.76 11.71 -9.49
N ALA A 422 -6.10 10.98 -10.38
CA ALA A 422 -5.97 11.36 -11.79
C ALA A 422 -7.35 11.55 -12.45
N LYS A 423 -8.28 10.61 -12.22
CA LYS A 423 -9.66 10.70 -12.73
C LYS A 423 -10.44 11.88 -12.15
N HIS A 424 -10.27 12.16 -10.87
CA HIS A 424 -10.88 13.35 -10.24
C HIS A 424 -10.28 14.64 -10.81
N ALA A 425 -8.97 14.67 -11.05
CA ALA A 425 -8.30 15.82 -11.67
C ALA A 425 -8.83 16.10 -13.08
N GLU A 426 -9.05 15.08 -13.92
CA GLU A 426 -9.70 15.22 -15.24
C GLU A 426 -11.08 15.86 -15.12
N GLY A 427 -11.90 15.41 -14.18
CA GLY A 427 -13.23 15.98 -13.92
C GLY A 427 -13.16 17.45 -13.50
N ILE A 428 -12.21 17.81 -12.62
CA ILE A 428 -11.98 19.19 -12.17
C ILE A 428 -11.55 20.07 -13.34
N VAL A 429 -10.58 19.62 -14.15
CA VAL A 429 -10.12 20.34 -15.35
C VAL A 429 -11.29 20.62 -16.29
N SER A 430 -12.06 19.59 -16.63
CA SER A 430 -13.21 19.70 -17.53
C SER A 430 -14.26 20.71 -17.03
N ILE A 431 -14.48 20.76 -15.71
CA ILE A 431 -15.42 21.74 -15.13
C ILE A 431 -14.86 23.15 -15.23
N LEU A 432 -13.61 23.37 -14.82
CA LEU A 432 -12.99 24.70 -14.83
C LEU A 432 -12.93 25.28 -16.25
N GLU A 433 -12.65 24.46 -17.25
CA GLU A 433 -12.65 24.85 -18.66
C GLU A 433 -14.01 25.36 -19.14
N ARG A 434 -15.13 24.79 -18.67
CA ARG A 434 -16.48 25.31 -18.96
C ARG A 434 -16.70 26.72 -18.42
N TYR A 435 -16.00 27.10 -17.38
CA TYR A 435 -16.01 28.45 -16.83
C TYR A 435 -14.93 29.36 -17.46
N GLY A 436 -14.26 28.88 -18.53
CA GLY A 436 -13.20 29.62 -19.23
C GLY A 436 -11.89 29.73 -18.42
N ILE A 437 -11.68 28.81 -17.48
CA ILE A 437 -10.49 28.75 -16.64
C ILE A 437 -9.63 27.57 -17.10
N LYS A 438 -8.43 27.82 -17.64
CA LYS A 438 -7.47 26.80 -17.96
C LYS A 438 -6.90 26.21 -16.67
N CYS A 439 -6.85 24.88 -16.54
CA CYS A 439 -6.29 24.23 -15.38
C CYS A 439 -5.07 23.37 -15.75
N ARG A 440 -3.92 23.72 -15.16
CA ARG A 440 -2.67 22.96 -15.33
C ARG A 440 -2.53 21.96 -14.18
N VAL A 441 -2.47 20.68 -14.49
CA VAL A 441 -2.26 19.62 -13.50
C VAL A 441 -0.77 19.36 -13.31
N VAL A 442 -0.32 19.31 -12.05
CA VAL A 442 1.03 18.96 -11.62
C VAL A 442 0.97 17.68 -10.80
N THR A 443 1.40 16.58 -11.40
CA THR A 443 1.48 15.28 -10.69
C THR A 443 2.90 15.05 -10.19
N ARG A 444 3.03 14.55 -8.96
CA ARG A 444 4.28 14.18 -8.31
C ARG A 444 4.21 12.76 -7.79
N SER A 445 5.36 12.15 -7.51
CA SER A 445 5.37 10.93 -6.70
C SER A 445 4.79 11.24 -5.29
N PHE A 446 4.25 10.23 -4.64
CA PHE A 446 3.70 10.38 -3.28
C PHE A 446 4.73 10.98 -2.31
N GLN A 447 5.97 10.50 -2.39
CA GLN A 447 7.06 10.96 -1.53
C GLN A 447 7.39 12.45 -1.75
N GLU A 448 7.49 12.87 -3.01
CA GLU A 448 7.78 14.28 -3.34
C GLU A 448 6.62 15.20 -2.94
N PHE A 449 5.37 14.76 -3.14
CA PHE A 449 4.18 15.55 -2.83
C PHE A 449 4.10 15.91 -1.34
N PHE A 450 4.45 14.97 -0.46
CA PHE A 450 4.39 15.18 1.00
C PHE A 450 5.70 15.64 1.63
N SER A 451 6.86 15.33 1.05
CA SER A 451 8.17 15.76 1.59
C SER A 451 8.61 17.14 1.11
N THR A 452 8.39 17.41 -0.17
CA THR A 452 8.75 18.68 -0.83
C THR A 452 7.60 19.16 -1.71
N PRO A 453 6.51 19.65 -1.09
CA PRO A 453 5.35 20.10 -1.84
C PRO A 453 5.73 21.13 -2.90
N PRO A 454 5.21 21.04 -4.15
CA PRO A 454 5.50 22.00 -5.21
C PRO A 454 5.09 23.43 -4.80
N ALA A 455 5.75 24.43 -5.38
CA ALA A 455 5.41 25.83 -5.20
C ALA A 455 4.37 26.28 -6.22
N ASP A 456 3.76 27.45 -6.01
CA ASP A 456 2.83 28.12 -6.92
C ASP A 456 1.63 27.25 -7.34
N ILE A 457 1.02 26.60 -6.36
CA ILE A 457 -0.17 25.78 -6.52
C ILE A 457 -1.38 26.54 -5.99
N ASP A 458 -2.49 26.50 -6.72
CA ASP A 458 -3.77 27.09 -6.34
C ASP A 458 -4.67 26.07 -5.63
N LEU A 459 -4.65 24.82 -6.09
CA LEU A 459 -5.51 23.74 -5.59
C LEU A 459 -4.67 22.47 -5.33
N TRP A 460 -4.97 21.78 -4.24
CA TRP A 460 -4.34 20.52 -3.85
C TRP A 460 -5.38 19.41 -3.80
N LEU A 461 -5.31 18.46 -4.72
CA LEU A 461 -6.16 17.28 -4.73
C LEU A 461 -5.45 16.14 -4.02
N THR A 462 -6.02 15.70 -2.93
CA THR A 462 -5.43 14.66 -2.08
C THR A 462 -6.51 13.81 -1.43
N ASN A 463 -6.10 12.79 -0.72
CA ASN A 463 -6.98 11.96 0.10
C ASN A 463 -6.35 11.74 1.48
N PHE A 464 -7.22 11.46 2.42
CA PHE A 464 -6.88 10.99 3.75
C PHE A 464 -7.75 9.79 4.11
N VAL A 465 -7.15 8.78 4.67
CA VAL A 465 -7.86 7.63 5.25
C VAL A 465 -7.14 7.23 6.52
N LEU A 466 -7.90 7.11 7.59
CA LEU A 466 -7.38 6.55 8.85
C LEU A 466 -6.99 5.07 8.63
N ASP A 467 -5.89 4.68 9.16
CA ASP A 467 -5.34 3.33 9.09
C ASP A 467 -5.47 2.56 10.43
N ASP A 468 -6.08 3.19 11.43
CA ASP A 468 -6.50 2.62 12.70
C ASP A 468 -7.75 3.35 13.22
N ALA A 469 -8.34 2.84 14.29
CA ALA A 469 -9.50 3.46 14.93
C ALA A 469 -9.12 4.52 15.97
N ASN A 470 -7.84 4.89 16.07
CA ASN A 470 -7.34 5.83 17.06
C ASN A 470 -7.60 7.29 16.64
N ASP A 471 -8.36 8.03 17.43
CA ASP A 471 -8.63 9.45 17.16
C ASP A 471 -7.37 10.32 17.24
N CYS A 472 -6.36 9.90 18.02
CA CYS A 472 -5.06 10.57 18.05
C CYS A 472 -4.33 10.47 16.72
N SER A 473 -4.57 9.44 15.90
CA SER A 473 -4.01 9.34 14.54
C SER A 473 -4.53 10.45 13.63
N LEU A 474 -5.81 10.83 13.76
CA LEU A 474 -6.36 11.97 13.04
C LEU A 474 -5.69 13.28 13.49
N ASN A 475 -5.51 13.50 14.80
CA ASN A 475 -4.80 14.66 15.31
C ASN A 475 -3.35 14.71 14.78
N ASN A 476 -2.63 13.60 14.82
CA ASN A 476 -1.26 13.50 14.34
C ASN A 476 -1.17 13.83 12.84
N TRP A 477 -2.11 13.34 12.03
CA TRP A 477 -2.19 13.68 10.61
C TRP A 477 -2.45 15.18 10.41
N LEU A 478 -3.45 15.75 11.09
CA LEU A 478 -3.74 17.19 11.00
C LEU A 478 -2.53 18.05 11.37
N GLN A 479 -1.71 17.62 12.32
CA GLN A 479 -0.49 18.34 12.72
C GLN A 479 0.67 18.18 11.74
N SER A 480 0.80 17.03 11.07
CA SER A 480 1.96 16.70 10.23
C SER A 480 1.76 16.95 8.75
N ASP A 481 0.51 16.97 8.25
CA ASP A 481 0.24 17.08 6.80
C ASP A 481 0.70 18.44 6.24
N PRO A 482 1.68 18.48 5.31
CA PRO A 482 2.22 19.71 4.77
C PRO A 482 1.25 20.45 3.86
N ILE A 483 0.25 19.74 3.28
CA ILE A 483 -0.74 20.37 2.41
C ILE A 483 -1.72 21.21 3.23
N LEU A 484 -2.10 20.73 4.41
CA LEU A 484 -2.96 21.50 5.32
C LEU A 484 -2.29 22.78 5.84
N GLU A 485 -0.95 22.86 5.79
CA GLU A 485 -0.22 24.10 6.11
C GLU A 485 -0.41 25.22 5.07
N ARG A 486 -0.91 24.87 3.89
CA ARG A 486 -1.22 25.83 2.82
C ARG A 486 -2.52 26.57 3.04
N CYS A 487 -3.36 26.10 3.94
CA CYS A 487 -4.53 26.84 4.35
C CYS A 487 -4.14 28.11 5.10
N GLY A 488 -4.99 29.13 5.06
CA GLY A 488 -4.69 30.47 5.56
C GLY A 488 -4.14 30.54 7.01
N ASN A 489 -3.50 31.63 7.37
CA ASN A 489 -2.77 31.80 8.63
C ASN A 489 -3.59 31.54 9.91
N GLY A 490 -4.91 31.74 9.90
CA GLY A 490 -5.80 31.42 11.03
C GLY A 490 -5.78 29.94 11.41
N TRP A 491 -5.71 29.05 10.41
CA TRP A 491 -5.69 27.61 10.60
C TRP A 491 -4.55 27.14 11.51
N LYS A 492 -3.33 27.65 11.30
CA LYS A 492 -2.15 27.23 12.08
C LYS A 492 -2.30 27.50 13.58
N LYS A 493 -2.87 28.66 13.92
CA LYS A 493 -3.09 29.06 15.30
C LYS A 493 -4.14 28.16 15.97
N GLU A 494 -5.29 27.99 15.32
CA GLU A 494 -6.40 27.21 15.84
C GLU A 494 -6.01 25.73 15.98
N LYS A 495 -5.36 25.15 14.98
CA LYS A 495 -4.86 23.78 15.00
C LYS A 495 -3.91 23.54 16.19
N SER A 496 -2.97 24.45 16.41
CA SER A 496 -2.01 24.36 17.52
C SER A 496 -2.71 24.47 18.88
N GLN A 497 -3.72 25.32 19.00
CA GLN A 497 -4.49 25.47 20.23
C GLN A 497 -5.31 24.22 20.53
N VAL A 498 -6.04 23.69 19.56
CA VAL A 498 -6.83 22.46 19.70
C VAL A 498 -5.93 21.27 20.06
N ALA A 499 -4.76 21.14 19.41
CA ALA A 499 -3.81 20.09 19.75
C ALA A 499 -3.31 20.18 21.20
N LYS A 500 -3.12 21.39 21.72
CA LYS A 500 -2.72 21.60 23.11
C LYS A 500 -3.84 21.20 24.09
N GLU A 501 -5.07 21.59 23.80
CA GLU A 501 -6.24 21.26 24.62
C GLU A 501 -6.53 19.76 24.65
N ILE A 502 -6.34 19.06 23.52
CA ILE A 502 -6.43 17.59 23.46
C ILE A 502 -5.34 16.96 24.34
N ARG A 503 -4.08 17.40 24.20
CA ARG A 503 -2.95 16.85 24.96
C ARG A 503 -3.09 17.04 26.47
N SER A 504 -3.63 18.19 26.89
CA SER A 504 -3.89 18.42 28.32
C SER A 504 -5.10 17.66 28.85
N GLY A 505 -5.94 17.08 28.00
CA GLY A 505 -7.17 16.39 28.39
C GLY A 505 -8.34 17.33 28.68
N GLU A 506 -8.21 18.61 28.32
CA GLU A 506 -9.30 19.59 28.53
C GLU A 506 -10.51 19.31 27.64
N ILE A 507 -10.27 18.76 26.44
CA ILE A 507 -11.32 18.47 25.45
C ILE A 507 -11.14 17.04 24.91
N ALA A 508 -12.26 16.33 24.71
CA ALA A 508 -12.27 15.03 24.04
C ALA A 508 -11.79 15.16 22.57
N CYS A 509 -10.88 14.29 22.17
CA CYS A 509 -10.15 14.36 20.90
C CYS A 509 -11.10 14.46 19.70
N GLU A 510 -12.03 13.53 19.54
CA GLU A 510 -12.95 13.47 18.39
C GLU A 510 -13.76 14.76 18.21
N LYS A 511 -14.43 15.24 19.27
CA LYS A 511 -15.25 16.46 19.23
C LYS A 511 -14.45 17.72 18.90
N ALA A 512 -13.23 17.82 19.44
CA ALA A 512 -12.35 18.95 19.18
C ALA A 512 -11.89 18.97 17.72
N LEU A 513 -11.53 17.82 17.17
CA LEU A 513 -11.11 17.68 15.80
C LEU A 513 -12.26 17.88 14.82
N GLU A 514 -13.46 17.36 15.13
CA GLU A 514 -14.66 17.61 14.32
C GLU A 514 -14.96 19.10 14.23
N LYS A 515 -14.95 19.83 15.35
CA LYS A 515 -15.17 21.27 15.39
C LYS A 515 -14.14 22.03 14.56
N LEU A 516 -12.87 21.65 14.68
CA LEU A 516 -11.76 22.26 13.92
C LEU A 516 -11.94 22.06 12.42
N VAL A 517 -12.19 20.82 11.98
CA VAL A 517 -12.39 20.50 10.56
C VAL A 517 -13.67 21.13 10.01
N ARG A 518 -14.74 21.22 10.82
CA ARG A 518 -15.98 21.89 10.46
C ARG A 518 -15.74 23.38 10.14
N GLN A 519 -15.03 24.10 11.00
CA GLN A 519 -14.71 25.51 10.78
C GLN A 519 -13.90 25.70 9.49
N PHE A 520 -12.98 24.80 9.24
CA PHE A 520 -12.14 24.78 8.06
C PHE A 520 -12.92 24.52 6.78
N THR A 521 -13.87 23.60 6.83
CA THR A 521 -14.81 23.33 5.72
C THR A 521 -15.74 24.52 5.49
N PHE A 522 -16.24 25.16 6.54
CA PHE A 522 -17.10 26.33 6.45
C PHE A 522 -16.39 27.54 5.82
N SER A 523 -15.11 27.69 6.06
CA SER A 523 -14.28 28.71 5.41
C SER A 523 -13.88 28.35 3.97
N ARG A 524 -14.32 27.19 3.48
CA ARG A 524 -14.08 26.65 2.12
C ARG A 524 -12.58 26.47 1.76
N TRP A 525 -11.74 26.35 2.77
CA TRP A 525 -10.36 25.94 2.58
C TRP A 525 -10.24 24.45 2.22
N PHE A 526 -11.23 23.68 2.65
CA PHE A 526 -11.34 22.26 2.48
C PHE A 526 -12.67 21.93 1.81
N ILE A 527 -12.60 21.30 0.62
CA ILE A 527 -13.76 20.89 -0.16
C ILE A 527 -13.79 19.37 -0.21
N PRO A 528 -14.62 18.68 0.62
CA PRO A 528 -14.75 17.24 0.57
C PRO A 528 -15.39 16.82 -0.75
N LEU A 529 -14.86 15.75 -1.37
CA LEU A 529 -15.32 15.27 -2.67
C LEU A 529 -16.06 13.93 -2.53
N VAL A 530 -15.35 12.88 -2.19
CA VAL A 530 -15.89 11.52 -2.19
C VAL A 530 -15.37 10.68 -1.03
N TYR A 531 -16.21 9.76 -0.56
CA TYR A 531 -15.81 8.63 0.27
C TYR A 531 -15.64 7.39 -0.59
N HIS A 532 -14.67 6.55 -0.26
CA HIS A 532 -14.53 5.23 -0.85
C HIS A 532 -15.34 4.21 -0.07
N ARG A 533 -15.90 3.22 -0.77
CA ARG A 533 -16.55 2.06 -0.18
C ARG A 533 -15.60 0.88 -0.21
N VAL A 534 -15.62 0.09 0.85
CA VAL A 534 -14.88 -1.16 0.95
C VAL A 534 -15.87 -2.29 0.98
N ASP A 535 -15.71 -3.26 0.08
CA ASP A 535 -16.50 -4.47 0.08
C ASP A 535 -15.77 -5.56 0.89
N HIS A 536 -16.46 -6.11 1.89
CA HIS A 536 -15.91 -7.12 2.79
C HIS A 536 -16.28 -8.57 2.40
N GLU A 537 -17.14 -8.80 1.41
CA GLU A 537 -17.60 -10.15 1.08
C GLU A 537 -16.49 -11.05 0.53
N GLN A 538 -15.48 -10.47 -0.08
CA GLN A 538 -14.40 -11.21 -0.74
C GLN A 538 -13.40 -11.88 0.22
N ILE A 539 -13.43 -11.57 1.50
CA ILE A 539 -12.53 -12.14 2.51
C ILE A 539 -13.11 -13.41 3.14
N ARG A 540 -14.41 -13.67 2.97
CA ARG A 540 -15.10 -14.79 3.62
C ARG A 540 -14.66 -16.19 3.18
N HIS A 541 -14.08 -16.34 1.99
CA HIS A 541 -13.70 -17.66 1.49
C HIS A 541 -12.34 -18.17 1.99
N ASN A 542 -11.51 -17.33 2.60
CA ASN A 542 -10.17 -17.70 3.04
C ASN A 542 -9.89 -17.28 4.48
N SER A 543 -10.72 -17.58 5.45
CA SER A 543 -10.46 -17.46 6.92
C SER A 543 -9.36 -16.46 7.37
N ALA A 544 -9.06 -15.47 6.54
CA ALA A 544 -8.10 -14.40 6.85
C ALA A 544 -8.83 -13.31 7.62
N PHE A 545 -8.36 -13.02 8.83
CA PHE A 545 -8.91 -11.95 9.65
C PHE A 545 -8.54 -10.60 9.02
N SER A 546 -9.53 -9.84 8.60
CA SER A 546 -9.34 -8.43 8.27
C SER A 546 -9.62 -7.59 9.51
N ASN A 547 -8.83 -6.51 9.68
CA ASN A 547 -9.15 -5.49 10.65
C ASN A 547 -10.44 -4.74 10.26
N GLU A 548 -10.96 -3.87 11.15
CA GLU A 548 -12.17 -3.06 10.89
C GLU A 548 -12.06 -2.20 9.61
N LEU A 549 -10.87 -2.01 9.11
CA LEU A 549 -10.58 -1.19 7.93
C LEU A 549 -10.44 -2.02 6.63
N GLY A 550 -10.70 -3.33 6.70
CA GLY A 550 -10.65 -4.23 5.54
C GLY A 550 -9.25 -4.67 5.13
N TRP A 551 -8.23 -4.54 6.00
CA TRP A 551 -6.87 -5.01 5.75
C TRP A 551 -6.62 -6.36 6.40
N VAL A 552 -5.95 -7.25 5.68
CA VAL A 552 -5.53 -8.54 6.22
C VAL A 552 -4.37 -8.34 7.17
N ASN A 553 -4.57 -8.69 8.44
CA ASN A 553 -3.47 -8.82 9.37
C ASN A 553 -2.84 -10.21 9.18
N PHE A 554 -1.76 -10.27 8.41
CA PHE A 554 -1.08 -11.53 8.12
C PHE A 554 -0.52 -12.23 9.35
N SER A 555 -0.31 -11.48 10.44
CA SER A 555 0.20 -12.04 11.71
C SER A 555 -0.84 -12.89 12.43
N ASP A 556 -2.11 -12.57 12.27
CA ASP A 556 -3.24 -13.25 12.93
C ASP A 556 -3.98 -14.21 11.97
N ALA A 557 -3.60 -14.20 10.69
CA ALA A 557 -4.23 -15.04 9.69
C ALA A 557 -3.86 -16.52 9.88
N TRP A 558 -4.86 -17.39 9.72
CA TRP A 558 -4.69 -18.85 9.75
C TRP A 558 -5.54 -19.48 8.64
N PHE A 559 -5.21 -20.71 8.27
CA PHE A 559 -5.89 -21.43 7.20
C PHE A 559 -6.33 -22.81 7.69
N ASP A 560 -7.55 -23.18 7.35
CA ASP A 560 -7.99 -24.56 7.46
C ASP A 560 -7.40 -25.34 6.27
N ILE A 561 -6.44 -26.22 6.56
CA ILE A 561 -5.81 -27.10 5.56
C ILE A 561 -6.71 -28.34 5.48
N ARG A 562 -7.69 -28.31 4.64
CA ARG A 562 -8.48 -29.49 4.28
C ARG A 562 -8.06 -30.00 2.92
#